data_3b37cfa9c52eeb1b7c4d4610f8460e1b
#
_entry.id   3b37cfa9c52eeb1b7c4d4610f8460e1b
#
_cell.length_a   1.000
_cell.length_b   1.000
_cell.length_c   1.000
_cell.angle_alpha   90.00
_cell.angle_beta   90.00
_cell.angle_gamma   90.00
#
_symmetry.space_group_name_H-M   'P 1'
#
loop_
_entity.id
_entity.type
_entity.pdbx_description
1 polymer ?
#
loop_
_entity_poly.entity_id
_entity_poly.type
_entity_poly.pdbx_seq_one_letter_code
_entity_poly.pdbx_strand_id
1 'polypeptide(L)'
;MKSLLNVKVFISVETQHTIGYGGRATTENCEFAIFIMSIQSIIGVIINAAMAGIIFAKFTIPAARKETIIFSKNAAITMRNGALYLLCRVADLRENSLLEAHVRMVLIKDQEITDEGVTIPNSQQELKCGVELDGSQDYLLLLWPTVISHKIDEDSPLYEMAPQDLLNSNFELIVTLEGSVEETGNTIQVRTSYLPNEIFWGHHFDNEVMTYDSKKYAYTLNTNITNVMKQNNYTPRMSAKQLSEKKITFKKAAHVVMACNRKERLMSKEENEEHEESENQAHRVIVES
;
A
#
# COMPACT_ATOMS: atom_id res chain seq x y z
N MET A 1 -24.29 38.16 55.40
CA MET A 1 -22.96 37.75 54.92
C MET A 1 -23.03 36.89 53.65
N LYS A 2 -23.83 35.82 53.57
CA LYS A 2 -23.95 34.95 52.38
C LYS A 2 -24.38 35.68 51.08
N SER A 3 -25.30 36.67 51.14
CA SER A 3 -25.77 37.39 49.98
C SER A 3 -24.70 38.31 49.36
N LEU A 4 -23.84 38.89 50.20
CA LEU A 4 -22.76 39.79 49.73
C LEU A 4 -21.62 39.01 49.03
N LEU A 5 -21.33 37.79 49.50
CA LEU A 5 -20.36 36.91 48.88
C LEU A 5 -20.84 36.47 47.47
N ASN A 6 -22.12 36.08 47.37
CA ASN A 6 -22.70 35.66 46.10
C ASN A 6 -22.64 36.77 45.04
N VAL A 7 -22.90 38.02 45.44
CA VAL A 7 -22.82 39.19 44.54
C VAL A 7 -21.40 39.44 44.06
N LYS A 8 -20.37 39.30 44.93
CA LYS A 8 -18.98 39.49 44.52
C LYS A 8 -18.53 38.39 43.58
N VAL A 9 -18.91 37.14 43.81
CA VAL A 9 -18.63 36.02 42.91
C VAL A 9 -19.30 36.25 41.56
N PHE A 10 -20.57 36.71 41.54
CA PHE A 10 -21.28 36.98 40.32
C PHE A 10 -20.61 38.03 39.45
N ILE A 11 -20.19 39.17 40.03
CA ILE A 11 -19.44 40.24 39.31
C ILE A 11 -18.11 39.69 38.78
N SER A 12 -17.41 38.86 39.55
CA SER A 12 -16.16 38.25 39.12
C SER A 12 -16.38 37.33 37.91
N VAL A 13 -17.44 36.52 37.88
CA VAL A 13 -17.80 35.66 36.74
C VAL A 13 -18.18 36.49 35.53
N GLU A 14 -18.99 37.55 35.69
CA GLU A 14 -19.34 38.45 34.61
C GLU A 14 -18.11 39.10 33.96
N THR A 15 -17.15 39.51 34.75
CA THR A 15 -15.88 40.08 34.28
C THR A 15 -15.00 39.03 33.59
N GLN A 16 -14.89 37.85 34.20
CA GLN A 16 -14.10 36.74 33.65
C GLN A 16 -14.58 36.30 32.27
N HIS A 17 -15.89 36.23 32.08
CA HIS A 17 -16.53 35.81 30.83
C HIS A 17 -16.89 36.99 29.92
N THR A 18 -16.48 38.23 30.24
CA THR A 18 -16.73 39.45 29.45
C THR A 18 -18.22 39.72 29.16
N ILE A 19 -19.14 39.28 30.04
CA ILE A 19 -20.58 39.40 29.85
C ILE A 19 -21.04 40.84 30.15
N GLY A 20 -20.69 41.36 31.35
CA GLY A 20 -20.92 42.76 31.73
C GLY A 20 -22.37 43.20 31.68
N TYR A 21 -23.29 42.62 32.47
CA TYR A 21 -24.69 43.04 32.50
C TYR A 21 -24.94 44.49 32.89
N GLY A 22 -23.94 45.21 33.41
CA GLY A 22 -24.00 46.64 33.72
C GLY A 22 -24.77 46.97 35.02
N GLY A 23 -25.26 45.96 35.77
CA GLY A 23 -25.98 46.20 37.01
C GLY A 23 -25.15 46.71 38.15
N ARG A 24 -23.83 46.44 38.12
CA ARG A 24 -22.81 46.90 39.09
C ARG A 24 -21.50 47.07 38.36
N ALA A 25 -20.77 48.12 38.69
CA ALA A 25 -19.47 48.46 38.15
C ALA A 25 -18.49 48.88 39.27
N THR A 26 -17.18 48.78 38.99
CA THR A 26 -16.18 49.33 39.87
C THR A 26 -16.25 50.87 39.81
N THR A 27 -16.11 51.52 40.97
CA THR A 27 -16.08 52.98 41.10
C THR A 27 -14.70 53.49 40.74
N GLU A 28 -14.61 54.66 40.11
CA GLU A 28 -13.36 55.31 39.72
C GLU A 28 -12.39 55.57 40.90
N ASN A 29 -12.94 55.70 42.13
CA ASN A 29 -12.17 55.93 43.33
C ASN A 29 -11.40 54.71 43.85
N CYS A 30 -11.51 53.55 43.18
CA CYS A 30 -10.90 52.32 43.66
C CYS A 30 -9.89 51.74 42.62
N GLU A 31 -8.76 52.41 42.48
CA GLU A 31 -7.69 52.08 41.53
C GLU A 31 -7.25 50.60 41.60
N PHE A 32 -7.14 50.07 42.81
CA PHE A 32 -6.75 48.68 43.05
C PHE A 32 -7.79 47.67 42.47
N ALA A 33 -9.09 47.98 42.56
CA ALA A 33 -10.12 47.14 42.00
C ALA A 33 -10.11 47.17 40.48
N ILE A 34 -9.83 48.32 39.87
CA ILE A 34 -9.67 48.48 38.44
C ILE A 34 -8.51 47.66 37.92
N PHE A 35 -7.37 47.71 38.63
CA PHE A 35 -6.17 46.93 38.28
C PHE A 35 -6.43 45.40 38.33
N ILE A 36 -7.05 44.90 39.40
CA ILE A 36 -7.42 43.48 39.51
C ILE A 36 -8.38 43.05 38.41
N MET A 37 -9.38 43.90 38.11
CA MET A 37 -10.37 43.60 37.06
C MET A 37 -9.72 43.52 35.68
N SER A 38 -8.74 44.39 35.39
CA SER A 38 -7.99 44.37 34.14
C SER A 38 -7.18 43.07 33.98
N ILE A 39 -6.45 42.66 35.03
CA ILE A 39 -5.72 41.39 35.04
C ILE A 39 -6.68 40.21 34.87
N GLN A 40 -7.81 40.23 35.58
CA GLN A 40 -8.81 39.15 35.49
C GLN A 40 -9.41 39.02 34.07
N SER A 41 -9.68 40.14 33.41
CA SER A 41 -10.18 40.15 32.02
C SER A 41 -9.15 39.56 31.05
N ILE A 42 -7.87 39.91 31.18
CA ILE A 42 -6.81 39.34 30.36
C ILE A 42 -6.70 37.81 30.56
N ILE A 43 -6.70 37.36 31.82
CA ILE A 43 -6.67 35.93 32.15
C ILE A 43 -7.92 35.21 31.58
N GLY A 44 -9.09 35.86 31.65
CA GLY A 44 -10.33 35.31 31.08
C GLY A 44 -10.25 35.05 29.59
N VAL A 45 -9.71 36.02 28.83
CA VAL A 45 -9.51 35.87 27.39
C VAL A 45 -8.51 34.72 27.07
N ILE A 46 -7.41 34.63 27.83
CA ILE A 46 -6.42 33.54 27.63
C ILE A 46 -7.08 32.17 27.89
N ILE A 47 -7.84 32.03 28.99
CA ILE A 47 -8.52 30.78 29.32
C ILE A 47 -9.54 30.41 28.22
N ASN A 48 -10.35 31.36 27.75
CA ASN A 48 -11.33 31.11 26.70
C ASN A 48 -10.65 30.69 25.39
N ALA A 49 -9.57 31.35 25.00
CA ALA A 49 -8.79 30.99 23.83
C ALA A 49 -8.17 29.57 23.95
N ALA A 50 -7.60 29.27 25.12
CA ALA A 50 -7.05 27.93 25.39
C ALA A 50 -8.11 26.84 25.34
N MET A 51 -9.29 27.05 25.95
CA MET A 51 -10.42 26.13 25.92
C MET A 51 -10.92 25.89 24.50
N ALA A 52 -11.10 26.95 23.71
CA ALA A 52 -11.49 26.83 22.31
C ALA A 52 -10.44 26.05 21.50
N GLY A 53 -9.15 26.31 21.72
CA GLY A 53 -8.05 25.58 21.08
C GLY A 53 -8.02 24.10 21.43
N ILE A 54 -8.25 23.74 22.70
CA ILE A 54 -8.31 22.33 23.14
C ILE A 54 -9.50 21.60 22.50
N ILE A 55 -10.68 22.25 22.46
CA ILE A 55 -11.86 21.69 21.82
C ILE A 55 -11.58 21.47 20.32
N PHE A 56 -11.07 22.49 19.65
CA PHE A 56 -10.72 22.38 18.23
C PHE A 56 -9.70 21.28 17.96
N ALA A 57 -8.61 21.23 18.74
CA ALA A 57 -7.60 20.18 18.62
C ALA A 57 -8.19 18.77 18.78
N LYS A 58 -9.14 18.61 19.72
CA LYS A 58 -9.80 17.31 19.97
C LYS A 58 -10.71 16.87 18.81
N PHE A 59 -11.38 17.81 18.14
CA PHE A 59 -12.18 17.51 16.96
C PHE A 59 -11.31 17.20 15.72
N THR A 60 -10.10 17.75 15.67
CA THR A 60 -9.20 17.60 14.51
C THR A 60 -8.39 16.30 14.55
N ILE A 61 -8.38 15.55 15.67
CA ILE A 61 -7.60 14.30 15.76
C ILE A 61 -8.25 13.19 14.89
N PRO A 62 -7.55 12.68 13.85
CA PRO A 62 -8.13 11.70 12.92
C PRO A 62 -8.02 10.25 13.45
N ALA A 63 -7.99 10.02 14.77
CA ALA A 63 -7.78 8.70 15.36
C ALA A 63 -8.80 7.65 14.86
N ALA A 64 -10.07 8.02 14.79
CA ALA A 64 -11.13 7.16 14.28
C ALA A 64 -10.97 6.80 12.78
N ARG A 65 -10.25 7.61 12.01
CA ARG A 65 -10.02 7.37 10.58
C ARG A 65 -9.01 6.24 10.33
N LYS A 66 -8.03 6.07 11.20
CA LYS A 66 -7.04 4.98 11.10
C LYS A 66 -7.68 3.60 11.24
N GLU A 67 -8.74 3.47 12.02
CA GLU A 67 -9.45 2.22 12.26
C GLU A 67 -10.31 1.78 11.07
N THR A 68 -10.56 2.66 10.10
CA THR A 68 -11.34 2.33 8.91
C THR A 68 -10.50 1.71 7.80
N ILE A 69 -9.17 1.84 7.86
CA ILE A 69 -8.26 1.22 6.92
C ILE A 69 -7.92 -0.19 7.40
N ILE A 70 -8.23 -1.17 6.60
CA ILE A 70 -8.01 -2.58 6.91
C ILE A 70 -7.03 -3.18 5.91
N PHE A 71 -5.99 -3.85 6.43
CA PHE A 71 -5.10 -4.69 5.66
C PHE A 71 -5.52 -6.15 5.74
N SER A 72 -5.12 -6.95 4.75
CA SER A 72 -5.26 -8.41 4.82
C SER A 72 -4.46 -8.97 6.00
N LYS A 73 -4.99 -10.01 6.64
CA LYS A 73 -4.28 -10.69 7.75
C LYS A 73 -3.01 -11.38 7.29
N ASN A 74 -3.00 -11.86 6.06
CA ASN A 74 -1.90 -12.61 5.48
C ASN A 74 -1.47 -11.94 4.17
N ALA A 75 -0.21 -12.08 3.84
CA ALA A 75 0.33 -11.77 2.52
C ALA A 75 0.40 -13.06 1.69
N ALA A 76 0.54 -12.93 0.36
CA ALA A 76 0.62 -14.08 -0.54
C ALA A 76 1.76 -13.91 -1.54
N ILE A 77 2.42 -15.00 -1.88
CA ILE A 77 3.34 -15.05 -3.01
C ILE A 77 2.70 -15.88 -4.11
N THR A 78 2.53 -15.28 -5.29
CA THR A 78 1.89 -15.93 -6.44
C THR A 78 2.59 -15.58 -7.75
N MET A 79 2.41 -16.45 -8.74
CA MET A 79 2.92 -16.19 -10.09
C MET A 79 1.89 -15.39 -10.89
N ARG A 80 2.31 -14.25 -11.46
CA ARG A 80 1.56 -13.45 -12.43
C ARG A 80 2.43 -13.14 -13.64
N ASN A 81 1.90 -13.30 -14.83
CA ASN A 81 2.64 -13.03 -16.09
C ASN A 81 4.06 -13.64 -16.12
N GLY A 82 4.20 -14.82 -15.48
CA GLY A 82 5.46 -15.55 -15.42
C GLY A 82 6.53 -14.96 -14.49
N ALA A 83 6.22 -14.05 -13.60
CA ALA A 83 7.06 -13.58 -12.50
C ALA A 83 6.39 -13.85 -11.15
N LEU A 84 7.16 -13.95 -10.08
CA LEU A 84 6.64 -14.05 -8.72
C LEU A 84 6.36 -12.65 -8.16
N TYR A 85 5.23 -12.52 -7.48
CA TYR A 85 4.80 -11.29 -6.83
C TYR A 85 4.41 -11.57 -5.39
N LEU A 86 4.88 -10.71 -4.49
CA LEU A 86 4.39 -10.63 -3.13
C LEU A 86 3.18 -9.69 -3.12
N LEU A 87 2.08 -10.13 -2.55
CA LEU A 87 0.80 -9.44 -2.56
C LEU A 87 0.30 -9.24 -1.14
N CYS A 88 -0.23 -8.06 -0.85
CA CYS A 88 -1.11 -7.81 0.28
C CYS A 88 -2.32 -6.99 -0.18
N ARG A 89 -3.41 -7.01 0.58
CA ARG A 89 -4.63 -6.27 0.24
C ARG A 89 -4.88 -5.21 1.28
N VAL A 90 -5.33 -4.04 0.83
CA VAL A 90 -5.80 -2.94 1.66
C VAL A 90 -7.19 -2.50 1.22
N ALA A 91 -8.01 -2.09 2.16
CA ALA A 91 -9.34 -1.56 1.91
C ALA A 91 -9.65 -0.42 2.88
N ASP A 92 -10.41 0.54 2.42
CA ASP A 92 -11.05 1.55 3.25
C ASP A 92 -12.53 1.19 3.42
N LEU A 93 -13.02 1.18 4.65
CA LEU A 93 -14.41 0.86 4.97
C LEU A 93 -15.34 2.06 4.85
N ARG A 94 -14.82 3.25 4.69
CA ARG A 94 -15.61 4.48 4.52
C ARG A 94 -15.88 4.77 3.05
N GLU A 95 -16.98 5.49 2.81
CA GLU A 95 -17.33 6.00 1.48
C GLU A 95 -16.36 7.09 1.00
N ASN A 96 -15.84 7.92 1.94
CA ASN A 96 -14.85 8.96 1.64
C ASN A 96 -13.45 8.36 1.63
N SER A 97 -12.85 8.25 0.46
CA SER A 97 -11.50 7.70 0.29
C SER A 97 -10.43 8.68 0.81
N LEU A 98 -9.25 8.13 1.11
CA LEU A 98 -8.07 8.95 1.38
C LEU A 98 -7.60 9.63 0.10
N LEU A 99 -7.23 10.90 0.22
CA LEU A 99 -6.57 11.65 -0.86
C LEU A 99 -5.07 11.37 -0.84
N GLU A 100 -4.47 11.29 -2.02
CA GLU A 100 -3.02 11.10 -2.19
C GLU A 100 -2.47 9.96 -1.33
N ALA A 101 -3.11 8.79 -1.42
CA ALA A 101 -2.68 7.64 -0.67
C ALA A 101 -1.44 7.00 -1.33
N HIS A 102 -0.39 6.84 -0.55
CA HIS A 102 0.87 6.22 -0.95
C HIS A 102 1.15 4.97 -0.10
N VAL A 103 1.72 3.96 -0.73
CA VAL A 103 2.11 2.73 -0.04
C VAL A 103 3.62 2.54 -0.07
N ARG A 104 4.16 2.03 1.02
CA ARG A 104 5.56 1.63 1.14
C ARG A 104 5.64 0.26 1.78
N MET A 105 6.57 -0.56 1.29
CA MET A 105 6.91 -1.85 1.88
C MET A 105 8.38 -1.84 2.31
N VAL A 106 8.63 -2.26 3.52
CA VAL A 106 9.99 -2.37 4.08
C VAL A 106 10.17 -3.74 4.68
N LEU A 107 11.20 -4.45 4.25
CA LEU A 107 11.62 -5.70 4.83
C LEU A 107 12.70 -5.43 5.87
N ILE A 108 12.47 -5.91 7.09
CA ILE A 108 13.40 -5.77 8.22
C ILE A 108 13.98 -7.14 8.53
N LYS A 109 15.32 -7.26 8.51
CA LYS A 109 16.05 -8.44 8.97
C LYS A 109 16.70 -8.13 10.31
N ASP A 110 16.68 -9.10 11.21
CA ASP A 110 17.32 -8.94 12.53
C ASP A 110 18.81 -8.62 12.43
N GLN A 111 19.49 -9.27 11.50
CA GLN A 111 20.92 -9.08 11.25
C GLN A 111 21.21 -9.25 9.76
N GLU A 112 22.06 -8.42 9.25
CA GLU A 112 22.64 -8.55 7.91
C GLU A 112 24.15 -8.44 8.03
N ILE A 113 24.87 -9.38 7.39
CA ILE A 113 26.32 -9.39 7.38
C ILE A 113 26.76 -8.84 6.04
N THR A 114 27.54 -7.76 6.04
CA THR A 114 28.12 -7.19 4.82
C THR A 114 29.25 -8.07 4.29
N ASP A 115 29.64 -7.88 3.03
CA ASP A 115 30.75 -8.61 2.41
C ASP A 115 32.09 -8.44 3.18
N GLU A 116 32.23 -7.32 3.88
CA GLU A 116 33.39 -7.05 4.75
C GLU A 116 33.29 -7.72 6.14
N GLY A 117 32.21 -8.47 6.41
CA GLY A 117 31.98 -9.17 7.68
C GLY A 117 31.43 -8.30 8.82
N VAL A 118 30.93 -7.10 8.51
CA VAL A 118 30.30 -6.23 9.51
C VAL A 118 28.83 -6.62 9.66
N THR A 119 28.40 -6.86 10.90
CA THR A 119 27.00 -7.17 11.22
C THR A 119 26.21 -5.90 11.42
N ILE A 120 25.20 -5.68 10.61
CA ILE A 120 24.23 -4.56 10.72
C ILE A 120 22.97 -5.11 11.41
N PRO A 121 22.65 -4.67 12.65
CA PRO A 121 21.42 -5.05 13.31
C PRO A 121 20.23 -4.29 12.71
N ASN A 122 19.06 -4.94 12.66
CA ASN A 122 17.81 -4.39 12.17
C ASN A 122 17.94 -3.74 10.77
N SER A 123 18.59 -4.45 9.84
CA SER A 123 18.73 -3.98 8.46
C SER A 123 17.36 -3.78 7.82
N GLN A 124 17.17 -2.61 7.19
CA GLN A 124 15.91 -2.21 6.55
C GLN A 124 16.14 -2.08 5.05
N GLN A 125 15.35 -2.83 4.28
CA GLN A 125 15.40 -2.77 2.83
C GLN A 125 14.03 -2.40 2.28
N GLU A 126 13.94 -1.29 1.56
CA GLU A 126 12.68 -0.84 0.92
C GLU A 126 12.43 -1.68 -0.34
N LEU A 127 11.18 -2.15 -0.47
CA LEU A 127 10.69 -2.92 -1.60
C LEU A 127 9.91 -2.01 -2.55
N LYS A 128 10.21 -2.05 -3.83
CA LYS A 128 9.41 -1.38 -4.86
C LYS A 128 8.02 -2.01 -4.90
N CYS A 129 6.98 -1.28 -4.51
CA CYS A 129 5.62 -1.80 -4.46
C CYS A 129 4.63 -0.79 -5.04
N GLY A 130 3.48 -1.30 -5.47
CA GLY A 130 2.40 -0.47 -6.01
C GLY A 130 1.21 -1.30 -6.43
N VAL A 131 0.25 -0.67 -7.10
CA VAL A 131 -0.98 -1.32 -7.61
C VAL A 131 -0.74 -2.07 -8.91
N GLU A 132 0.15 -1.57 -9.75
CA GLU A 132 0.45 -2.16 -11.03
C GLU A 132 1.32 -3.43 -10.93
N LEU A 133 1.33 -4.22 -11.99
CA LEU A 133 2.07 -5.49 -12.03
C LEU A 133 3.60 -5.32 -11.94
N ASP A 134 4.12 -4.15 -12.18
CA ASP A 134 5.56 -3.85 -12.09
C ASP A 134 5.94 -3.14 -10.78
N GLY A 135 4.94 -2.74 -9.97
CA GLY A 135 5.17 -2.01 -8.73
C GLY A 135 5.71 -0.59 -8.93
N SER A 136 5.51 -0.01 -10.12
CA SER A 136 6.07 1.30 -10.50
C SER A 136 5.37 2.48 -9.86
N GLN A 137 4.11 2.31 -9.42
CA GLN A 137 3.30 3.37 -8.83
C GLN A 137 2.94 3.03 -7.38
N ASP A 138 3.45 3.82 -6.47
CA ASP A 138 3.14 3.76 -5.03
C ASP A 138 1.79 4.44 -4.67
N TYR A 139 1.21 5.20 -5.61
CA TYR A 139 -0.08 5.85 -5.46
C TYR A 139 -1.24 4.85 -5.51
N LEU A 140 -2.13 4.96 -4.52
CA LEU A 140 -3.30 4.10 -4.37
C LEU A 140 -4.60 4.90 -4.47
N LEU A 141 -5.50 4.46 -5.34
CA LEU A 141 -6.88 4.91 -5.36
C LEU A 141 -7.74 3.91 -4.56
N LEU A 142 -8.08 4.27 -3.31
CA LEU A 142 -8.78 3.40 -2.36
C LEU A 142 -10.32 3.44 -2.47
N LEU A 143 -10.87 3.55 -3.69
CA LEU A 143 -12.33 3.47 -3.91
C LEU A 143 -12.87 2.05 -3.71
N TRP A 144 -12.02 1.05 -3.84
CA TRP A 144 -12.31 -0.37 -3.64
C TRP A 144 -11.12 -1.08 -3.01
N PRO A 145 -11.33 -2.31 -2.48
CA PRO A 145 -10.23 -3.11 -1.96
C PRO A 145 -9.15 -3.34 -3.01
N THR A 146 -7.96 -2.82 -2.75
CA THR A 146 -6.85 -2.81 -3.71
C THR A 146 -5.78 -3.80 -3.28
N VAL A 147 -5.22 -4.53 -4.24
CA VAL A 147 -4.09 -5.43 -4.01
C VAL A 147 -2.80 -4.70 -4.32
N ILE A 148 -1.97 -4.56 -3.30
CA ILE A 148 -0.62 -4.03 -3.40
C ILE A 148 0.29 -5.18 -3.83
N SER A 149 1.14 -4.95 -4.81
CA SER A 149 2.06 -5.93 -5.37
C SER A 149 3.50 -5.44 -5.32
N HIS A 150 4.40 -6.33 -4.91
CA HIS A 150 5.83 -6.19 -5.08
C HIS A 150 6.32 -7.29 -6.01
N LYS A 151 6.96 -6.94 -7.12
CA LYS A 151 7.56 -7.89 -8.04
C LYS A 151 8.88 -8.40 -7.48
N ILE A 152 9.01 -9.72 -7.38
CA ILE A 152 10.22 -10.36 -6.90
C ILE A 152 11.19 -10.48 -8.10
N ASP A 153 12.02 -9.48 -8.28
CA ASP A 153 13.07 -9.39 -9.31
C ASP A 153 14.47 -9.49 -8.68
N GLU A 154 15.50 -9.25 -9.50
CA GLU A 154 16.90 -9.35 -9.08
C GLU A 154 17.29 -8.37 -7.97
N ASP A 155 16.61 -7.21 -7.89
CA ASP A 155 16.82 -6.19 -6.85
C ASP A 155 16.10 -6.56 -5.53
N SER A 156 15.21 -7.54 -5.55
CA SER A 156 14.39 -7.93 -4.39
C SER A 156 15.17 -8.82 -3.42
N PRO A 157 15.11 -8.55 -2.10
CA PRO A 157 15.71 -9.42 -1.08
C PRO A 157 15.06 -10.81 -1.01
N LEU A 158 13.89 -10.99 -1.66
CA LEU A 158 13.16 -12.25 -1.74
C LEU A 158 13.53 -13.08 -3.00
N TYR A 159 14.44 -12.57 -3.85
CA TYR A 159 14.75 -13.15 -5.16
C TYR A 159 15.25 -14.59 -5.09
N GLU A 160 16.11 -14.88 -4.11
CA GLU A 160 16.71 -16.20 -3.94
C GLU A 160 15.87 -17.14 -3.05
N MET A 161 14.85 -16.60 -2.35
CA MET A 161 14.07 -17.36 -1.38
C MET A 161 13.09 -18.32 -2.06
N ALA A 162 13.22 -19.61 -1.76
CA ALA A 162 12.23 -20.64 -2.06
C ALA A 162 11.21 -20.75 -0.90
N PRO A 163 10.08 -21.47 -1.07
CA PRO A 163 9.06 -21.59 -0.01
C PRO A 163 9.57 -22.14 1.32
N GLN A 164 10.58 -23.02 1.28
CA GLN A 164 11.18 -23.60 2.48
C GLN A 164 12.10 -22.60 3.18
N ASP A 165 12.85 -21.83 2.39
CA ASP A 165 13.75 -20.78 2.90
C ASP A 165 12.96 -19.66 3.54
N LEU A 166 11.79 -19.30 2.95
CA LEU A 166 10.88 -18.31 3.48
C LEU A 166 10.43 -18.67 4.90
N LEU A 167 10.02 -19.92 5.13
CA LEU A 167 9.54 -20.37 6.44
C LEU A 167 10.64 -20.42 7.51
N ASN A 168 11.89 -20.64 7.09
CA ASN A 168 13.05 -20.72 7.98
C ASN A 168 13.75 -19.36 8.18
N SER A 169 13.35 -18.35 7.42
CA SER A 169 13.96 -17.02 7.51
C SER A 169 13.37 -16.21 8.67
N ASN A 170 14.18 -15.32 9.22
CA ASN A 170 13.79 -14.40 10.29
C ASN A 170 13.81 -12.97 9.75
N PHE A 171 12.64 -12.50 9.32
CA PHE A 171 12.43 -11.13 8.88
C PHE A 171 10.99 -10.69 9.20
N GLU A 172 10.75 -9.41 9.17
CA GLU A 172 9.42 -8.81 9.26
C GLU A 172 9.19 -7.90 8.05
N LEU A 173 8.06 -8.08 7.38
CA LEU A 173 7.63 -7.22 6.29
C LEU A 173 6.66 -6.18 6.82
N ILE A 174 7.05 -4.91 6.83
CA ILE A 174 6.19 -3.81 7.23
C ILE A 174 5.60 -3.16 5.98
N VAL A 175 4.29 -3.00 5.98
CA VAL A 175 3.54 -2.27 4.95
C VAL A 175 2.92 -1.04 5.58
N THR A 176 3.22 0.12 5.02
CA THR A 176 2.74 1.41 5.50
C THR A 176 1.92 2.08 4.42
N LEU A 177 0.75 2.59 4.79
CA LEU A 177 -0.10 3.42 3.97
C LEU A 177 -0.17 4.82 4.56
N GLU A 178 0.12 5.82 3.76
CA GLU A 178 0.01 7.24 4.11
C GLU A 178 -1.00 7.91 3.18
N GLY A 179 -1.78 8.82 3.70
CA GLY A 179 -2.73 9.59 2.90
C GLY A 179 -3.38 10.71 3.69
N SER A 180 -3.98 11.64 3.00
CA SER A 180 -4.66 12.80 3.60
C SER A 180 -6.16 12.56 3.71
N VAL A 181 -6.74 12.92 4.86
CA VAL A 181 -8.18 12.84 5.09
C VAL A 181 -8.84 14.06 4.47
N GLU A 182 -9.76 13.87 3.53
CA GLU A 182 -10.43 14.95 2.80
C GLU A 182 -11.11 15.98 3.74
N GLU A 183 -11.79 15.50 4.79
CA GLU A 183 -12.57 16.36 5.70
C GLU A 183 -11.71 17.29 6.54
N THR A 184 -10.50 16.88 6.92
CA THR A 184 -9.67 17.60 7.89
C THR A 184 -8.35 18.09 7.31
N GLY A 185 -7.95 17.61 6.14
CA GLY A 185 -6.64 17.89 5.53
C GLY A 185 -5.46 17.25 6.29
N ASN A 186 -5.73 16.47 7.33
CA ASN A 186 -4.68 15.84 8.12
C ASN A 186 -4.16 14.57 7.46
N THR A 187 -2.85 14.41 7.44
CA THR A 187 -2.21 13.17 7.01
C THR A 187 -2.34 12.11 8.08
N ILE A 188 -2.71 10.90 7.67
CA ILE A 188 -2.71 9.71 8.52
C ILE A 188 -1.72 8.69 7.97
N GLN A 189 -1.14 7.93 8.87
CA GLN A 189 -0.30 6.77 8.56
C GLN A 189 -0.89 5.55 9.24
N VAL A 190 -1.14 4.50 8.46
CA VAL A 190 -1.59 3.19 8.95
C VAL A 190 -0.58 2.16 8.51
N ARG A 191 -0.26 1.21 9.37
CA ARG A 191 0.75 0.19 9.11
C ARG A 191 0.27 -1.19 9.55
N THR A 192 0.77 -2.20 8.85
CA THR A 192 0.66 -3.60 9.23
C THR A 192 2.02 -4.26 9.08
N SER A 193 2.20 -5.42 9.69
CA SER A 193 3.39 -6.25 9.48
C SER A 193 2.99 -7.69 9.18
N TYR A 194 3.88 -8.40 8.48
CA TYR A 194 3.73 -9.81 8.16
C TYR A 194 5.02 -10.55 8.49
N LEU A 195 4.89 -11.59 9.29
CA LEU A 195 5.96 -12.54 9.55
C LEU A 195 6.04 -13.60 8.43
N PRO A 196 7.14 -14.31 8.27
CA PRO A 196 7.29 -15.35 7.24
C PRO A 196 6.19 -16.42 7.25
N ASN A 197 5.69 -16.79 8.42
CA ASN A 197 4.59 -17.75 8.60
C ASN A 197 3.21 -17.19 8.20
N GLU A 198 3.08 -15.88 8.03
CA GLU A 198 1.87 -15.20 7.58
C GLU A 198 1.88 -14.91 6.08
N ILE A 199 2.96 -15.30 5.38
CA ILE A 199 3.10 -15.16 3.93
C ILE A 199 2.82 -16.50 3.26
N PHE A 200 1.70 -16.61 2.57
CA PHE A 200 1.27 -17.87 1.96
C PHE A 200 1.77 -18.01 0.53
N TRP A 201 2.55 -19.05 0.30
CA TRP A 201 3.04 -19.38 -1.04
C TRP A 201 1.98 -20.07 -1.89
N GLY A 202 1.81 -19.62 -3.13
CA GLY A 202 0.86 -20.20 -4.06
C GLY A 202 -0.59 -19.85 -3.77
N HIS A 203 -0.83 -18.71 -3.13
CA HIS A 203 -2.17 -18.20 -2.87
C HIS A 203 -2.38 -16.85 -3.57
N HIS A 204 -3.61 -16.54 -3.90
CA HIS A 204 -4.03 -15.25 -4.44
C HIS A 204 -5.30 -14.77 -3.75
N PHE A 205 -5.50 -13.47 -3.75
CA PHE A 205 -6.73 -12.87 -3.21
C PHE A 205 -7.91 -13.12 -4.14
N ASP A 206 -9.06 -13.44 -3.58
CA ASP A 206 -10.30 -13.54 -4.34
C ASP A 206 -10.71 -12.17 -4.89
N ASN A 207 -11.18 -12.16 -6.14
CA ASN A 207 -11.65 -10.95 -6.80
C ASN A 207 -13.13 -10.63 -6.48
N GLU A 208 -13.88 -11.61 -5.93
CA GLU A 208 -15.29 -11.44 -5.56
C GLU A 208 -15.47 -10.71 -4.23
N VAL A 209 -14.88 -9.53 -4.12
CA VAL A 209 -14.89 -8.73 -2.89
C VAL A 209 -16.03 -7.72 -2.89
N MET A 210 -16.55 -7.37 -4.07
CA MET A 210 -17.64 -6.45 -4.24
C MET A 210 -18.79 -7.10 -4.99
N THR A 211 -20.01 -6.90 -4.48
CA THR A 211 -21.24 -7.31 -5.15
C THR A 211 -22.08 -6.06 -5.43
N TYR A 212 -22.61 -5.98 -6.65
CA TYR A 212 -23.53 -4.91 -7.00
C TYR A 212 -24.94 -5.25 -6.49
N ASP A 213 -25.46 -4.41 -5.61
CA ASP A 213 -26.85 -4.50 -5.13
C ASP A 213 -27.75 -3.65 -6.04
N SER A 214 -28.49 -4.31 -6.93
CA SER A 214 -29.39 -3.65 -7.87
C SER A 214 -30.56 -2.91 -7.21
N LYS A 215 -30.89 -3.24 -5.95
CA LYS A 215 -31.96 -2.56 -5.22
C LYS A 215 -31.48 -1.24 -4.62
N LYS A 216 -30.23 -1.17 -4.22
CA LYS A 216 -29.61 0.02 -3.64
C LYS A 216 -28.85 0.86 -4.66
N TYR A 217 -28.69 0.36 -5.90
CA TYR A 217 -27.84 0.96 -6.93
C TYR A 217 -26.42 1.26 -6.44
N ALA A 218 -25.91 0.39 -5.56
CA ALA A 218 -24.61 0.58 -4.89
C ALA A 218 -23.82 -0.72 -4.87
N TYR A 219 -22.50 -0.58 -4.84
CA TYR A 219 -21.61 -1.70 -4.57
C TYR A 219 -21.52 -1.93 -3.06
N THR A 220 -21.71 -3.17 -2.64
CA THR A 220 -21.54 -3.59 -1.26
C THR A 220 -20.26 -4.39 -1.14
N LEU A 221 -19.46 -4.05 -0.13
CA LEU A 221 -18.24 -4.80 0.20
C LEU A 221 -18.62 -6.06 0.97
N ASN A 222 -18.03 -7.18 0.58
CA ASN A 222 -18.15 -8.41 1.34
C ASN A 222 -17.27 -8.30 2.61
N THR A 223 -17.81 -8.56 3.78
CA THR A 223 -17.13 -8.38 5.08
C THR A 223 -15.88 -9.23 5.27
N ASN A 224 -15.67 -10.25 4.44
CA ASN A 224 -14.50 -11.14 4.52
C ASN A 224 -13.29 -10.68 3.68
N ILE A 225 -13.17 -9.38 3.41
CA ILE A 225 -12.10 -8.78 2.57
C ILE A 225 -10.69 -9.21 3.01
N THR A 226 -10.50 -9.42 4.30
CA THR A 226 -9.19 -9.64 4.91
C THR A 226 -8.67 -11.07 4.80
N ASN A 227 -9.53 -12.07 4.56
CA ASN A 227 -9.18 -13.47 4.78
C ASN A 227 -9.37 -14.39 3.57
N VAL A 228 -9.98 -13.93 2.47
CA VAL A 228 -10.29 -14.84 1.36
C VAL A 228 -9.09 -14.94 0.44
N MET A 229 -8.32 -15.99 0.63
CA MET A 229 -7.26 -16.40 -0.28
C MET A 229 -7.63 -17.75 -0.90
N LYS A 230 -7.49 -17.84 -2.20
CA LYS A 230 -7.65 -19.10 -2.96
C LYS A 230 -6.27 -19.64 -3.31
N GLN A 231 -6.12 -20.94 -3.21
CA GLN A 231 -4.89 -21.62 -3.61
C GLN A 231 -4.73 -21.53 -5.13
N ASN A 232 -3.53 -21.21 -5.58
CA ASN A 232 -3.15 -21.15 -6.97
C ASN A 232 -2.17 -22.26 -7.31
N ASN A 233 -2.63 -23.25 -8.07
CA ASN A 233 -1.82 -24.41 -8.48
C ASN A 233 -0.77 -24.05 -9.56
N TYR A 234 -0.84 -22.85 -10.14
CA TYR A 234 0.10 -22.40 -11.19
C TYR A 234 1.40 -21.82 -10.62
N THR A 235 1.47 -21.55 -9.34
CA THR A 235 2.66 -20.97 -8.72
C THR A 235 3.68 -22.08 -8.43
N PRO A 236 4.86 -22.04 -9.07
CA PRO A 236 5.87 -23.06 -8.84
C PRO A 236 6.51 -22.93 -7.44
N ARG A 237 6.86 -24.05 -6.84
CA ARG A 237 7.56 -24.09 -5.54
C ARG A 237 9.07 -23.95 -5.72
N MET A 238 9.50 -22.82 -6.29
CA MET A 238 10.91 -22.50 -6.53
C MET A 238 11.14 -21.00 -6.39
N SER A 239 12.38 -20.57 -6.18
CA SER A 239 12.73 -19.17 -6.07
C SER A 239 12.56 -18.42 -7.40
N ALA A 240 12.48 -17.09 -7.35
CA ALA A 240 12.40 -16.25 -8.56
C ALA A 240 13.67 -16.39 -9.41
N LYS A 241 14.85 -16.56 -8.80
CA LYS A 241 16.11 -16.85 -9.47
C LYS A 241 16.04 -18.13 -10.29
N GLN A 242 15.62 -19.24 -9.68
CA GLN A 242 15.47 -20.53 -10.37
C GLN A 242 14.45 -20.45 -11.51
N LEU A 243 13.38 -19.66 -11.34
CA LEU A 243 12.38 -19.44 -12.36
C LEU A 243 12.94 -18.66 -13.55
N SER A 244 13.76 -17.63 -13.32
CA SER A 244 14.40 -16.84 -14.37
C SER A 244 15.41 -17.66 -15.16
N GLU A 245 16.24 -18.47 -14.49
CA GLU A 245 17.20 -19.37 -15.13
C GLU A 245 16.52 -20.40 -16.03
N LYS A 246 15.42 -21.02 -15.57
CA LYS A 246 14.62 -21.93 -16.41
C LYS A 246 14.03 -21.24 -17.63
N LYS A 247 13.52 -20.03 -17.51
CA LYS A 247 12.99 -19.27 -18.65
C LYS A 247 14.07 -18.98 -19.69
N ILE A 248 15.26 -18.61 -19.26
CA ILE A 248 16.40 -18.37 -20.15
C ILE A 248 16.73 -19.67 -20.90
N THR A 249 16.76 -20.80 -20.21
CA THR A 249 17.02 -22.11 -20.80
C THR A 249 15.94 -22.49 -21.82
N PHE A 250 14.65 -22.30 -21.51
CA PHE A 250 13.57 -22.57 -22.44
C PHE A 250 13.60 -21.64 -23.67
N LYS A 251 13.89 -20.34 -23.49
CA LYS A 251 14.05 -19.42 -24.61
C LYS A 251 15.21 -19.82 -25.54
N LYS A 252 16.36 -20.20 -24.97
CA LYS A 252 17.50 -20.69 -25.75
C LYS A 252 17.14 -21.96 -26.52
N ALA A 253 16.49 -22.92 -25.87
CA ALA A 253 16.05 -24.18 -26.52
C ALA A 253 15.04 -23.89 -27.66
N ALA A 254 14.06 -23.01 -27.43
CA ALA A 254 13.09 -22.62 -28.45
C ALA A 254 13.78 -21.93 -29.65
N HIS A 255 14.76 -21.05 -29.40
CA HIS A 255 15.54 -20.41 -30.47
C HIS A 255 16.32 -21.43 -31.32
N VAL A 256 16.92 -22.43 -30.66
CA VAL A 256 17.64 -23.51 -31.37
C VAL A 256 16.69 -24.33 -32.23
N VAL A 257 15.52 -24.71 -31.71
CA VAL A 257 14.49 -25.45 -32.45
C VAL A 257 13.99 -24.63 -33.65
N MET A 258 13.72 -23.35 -33.46
CA MET A 258 13.28 -22.48 -34.59
C MET A 258 14.36 -22.31 -35.65
N ALA A 259 15.64 -22.21 -35.24
CA ALA A 259 16.75 -22.14 -36.16
C ALA A 259 16.93 -23.45 -36.97
N CYS A 260 16.76 -24.60 -36.29
CA CYS A 260 16.80 -25.92 -36.92
C CYS A 260 15.68 -26.09 -37.96
N ASN A 261 14.43 -25.78 -37.58
CA ASN A 261 13.28 -25.85 -38.48
C ASN A 261 13.39 -24.87 -39.67
N ARG A 262 14.04 -23.73 -39.47
CA ARG A 262 14.32 -22.80 -40.58
C ARG A 262 15.33 -23.34 -41.55
N LYS A 263 16.37 -24.01 -41.05
CA LYS A 263 17.40 -24.64 -41.87
C LYS A 263 16.82 -25.81 -42.71
N GLU A 264 15.98 -26.64 -42.07
CA GLU A 264 15.28 -27.73 -42.79
C GLU A 264 14.38 -27.21 -43.92
N ARG A 265 13.63 -26.12 -43.68
CA ARG A 265 12.79 -25.49 -44.69
C ARG A 265 13.60 -24.87 -45.84
N LEU A 266 14.81 -24.39 -45.59
CA LEU A 266 15.69 -23.86 -46.65
C LEU A 266 16.25 -25.03 -47.49
N MET A 267 16.72 -26.10 -46.84
CA MET A 267 17.22 -27.29 -47.53
C MET A 267 16.13 -27.94 -48.40
N SER A 268 14.90 -28.07 -47.90
CA SER A 268 13.80 -28.60 -48.71
C SER A 268 13.37 -27.71 -49.86
N LYS A 269 13.63 -26.39 -49.80
CA LYS A 269 13.42 -25.49 -50.95
C LYS A 269 14.50 -25.63 -51.98
N GLU A 270 15.75 -25.72 -51.56
CA GLU A 270 16.90 -25.94 -52.47
C GLU A 270 16.75 -27.30 -53.19
N GLU A 271 16.37 -28.37 -52.52
CA GLU A 271 16.10 -29.66 -53.15
C GLU A 271 14.96 -29.61 -54.16
N ASN A 272 13.88 -28.86 -53.90
CA ASN A 272 12.78 -28.71 -54.88
C ASN A 272 13.17 -27.84 -56.05
N GLU A 273 13.97 -26.80 -55.87
CA GLU A 273 14.49 -25.96 -56.99
C GLU A 273 15.45 -26.74 -57.88
N GLU A 274 16.34 -27.57 -57.33
CA GLU A 274 17.21 -28.46 -58.11
C GLU A 274 16.39 -29.53 -58.88
N HIS A 275 15.29 -30.03 -58.30
CA HIS A 275 14.43 -30.98 -58.97
C HIS A 275 13.64 -30.34 -60.13
N GLU A 276 13.11 -29.12 -59.97
CA GLU A 276 12.47 -28.34 -61.04
C GLU A 276 13.44 -27.95 -62.15
N GLU A 277 14.68 -27.59 -61.83
CA GLU A 277 15.70 -27.30 -62.86
C GLU A 277 16.11 -28.55 -63.65
N SER A 278 16.22 -29.69 -62.98
CA SER A 278 16.53 -30.97 -63.67
C SER A 278 15.37 -31.46 -64.58
N GLU A 279 14.11 -31.30 -64.15
CA GLU A 279 12.93 -31.57 -65.03
C GLU A 279 12.81 -30.63 -66.20
N ASN A 280 13.06 -29.35 -66.00
CA ASN A 280 13.08 -28.38 -67.10
C ASN A 280 14.20 -28.60 -68.10
N GLN A 281 15.36 -29.09 -67.64
CA GLN A 281 16.48 -29.45 -68.52
C GLN A 281 16.19 -30.73 -69.30
N ALA A 282 15.54 -31.73 -68.66
CA ALA A 282 15.07 -32.94 -69.39
C ALA A 282 14.01 -32.63 -70.43
N HIS A 283 13.11 -31.71 -70.16
CA HIS A 283 12.05 -31.29 -71.09
C HIS A 283 12.64 -30.54 -72.30
N ARG A 284 13.69 -29.75 -72.14
CA ARG A 284 14.38 -29.07 -73.23
C ARG A 284 15.06 -30.06 -74.19
N VAL A 285 15.69 -31.11 -73.71
CA VAL A 285 16.33 -32.16 -74.48
C VAL A 285 15.35 -32.96 -75.32
N ILE A 286 14.10 -33.15 -74.85
CA ILE A 286 13.08 -33.86 -75.62
C ILE A 286 12.43 -33.01 -76.71
N VAL A 287 12.46 -31.68 -76.61
CA VAL A 287 11.87 -30.78 -77.59
C VAL A 287 12.84 -30.48 -78.75
N GLU A 288 14.17 -30.68 -78.56
CA GLU A 288 15.18 -30.49 -79.57
C GLU A 288 15.59 -31.75 -80.36
N SER A 289 15.00 -32.92 -80.07
CA SER A 289 15.17 -34.18 -80.77
C SER A 289 13.95 -34.48 -81.64
#